data_15e1a07150a5b4132b36dea7adb5e463
#
_entry.id   15e1a07150a5b4132b36dea7adb5e463
#
_cell.length_a   1.000
_cell.length_b   1.000
_cell.length_c   1.000
_cell.angle_alpha   90.00
_cell.angle_beta   90.00
_cell.angle_gamma   90.00
#
_symmetry.space_group_name_H-M   'P 1'
#
loop_
_entity.id
_entity.type
_entity.pdbx_description
1 polymer ?
#
loop_
_entity_poly.entity_id
_entity_poly.type
_entity_poly.pdbx_seq_one_letter_code
_entity_poly.pdbx_strand_id
1 'polypeptide(L)'
;AKADVILISGFDGGTGASPLTSLKHAGLPWELGIAEAQQTLVMNDLRNRIVLECDGQMKTGRDVAIACLLGAEEFGFSTAPLVASGCIMMRACHLNTCPVGIATQDPELRKNFKGKPEHVINFMYFVAEELRQIMAELGFRTIQEMVGQSQKINMKKAVDHFKAQGIDLSKILYKP
;
A
#
# COMPACT_ATOMS: atom_id res chain seq x y z
N ALA A 1 -15.28 9.46 -17.26
CA ALA A 1 -15.76 8.11 -16.97
C ALA A 1 -16.66 8.14 -15.74
N LYS A 2 -17.63 7.23 -15.68
CA LYS A 2 -18.48 7.04 -14.49
C LYS A 2 -17.93 5.82 -13.73
N ALA A 3 -16.80 5.99 -13.05
CA ALA A 3 -16.21 4.95 -12.21
C ALA A 3 -16.78 5.06 -10.79
N ASP A 4 -16.96 3.94 -10.12
CA ASP A 4 -17.33 3.86 -8.72
C ASP A 4 -16.08 3.76 -7.83
N VAL A 5 -15.02 3.12 -8.35
CA VAL A 5 -13.73 2.93 -7.69
C VAL A 5 -12.59 3.33 -8.62
N ILE A 6 -11.57 3.95 -8.09
CA ILE A 6 -10.30 4.21 -8.78
C ILE A 6 -9.17 3.60 -7.96
N LEU A 7 -8.48 2.62 -8.54
CA LEU A 7 -7.28 2.05 -7.97
C LEU A 7 -6.04 2.86 -8.38
N ILE A 8 -5.28 3.29 -7.39
CA ILE A 8 -3.97 3.92 -7.55
C ILE A 8 -2.90 2.92 -7.12
N SER A 9 -2.15 2.42 -8.09
CA SER A 9 -1.06 1.47 -7.86
C SER A 9 0.31 2.16 -7.87
N GLY A 10 1.11 1.90 -6.84
CA GLY A 10 2.51 2.32 -6.84
C GLY A 10 3.39 1.47 -7.77
N PHE A 11 4.57 1.99 -8.12
CA PHE A 11 5.55 1.28 -8.96
C PHE A 11 6.13 0.03 -8.28
N ASP A 12 6.19 0.03 -6.96
CA ASP A 12 6.85 -1.02 -6.19
C ASP A 12 5.95 -2.25 -6.08
N GLY A 13 6.41 -3.33 -6.66
CA GLY A 13 5.67 -4.58 -6.74
C GLY A 13 5.60 -5.14 -8.14
N GLY A 14 4.64 -6.03 -8.36
CA GLY A 14 4.41 -6.70 -9.62
C GLY A 14 4.48 -8.23 -9.52
N THR A 15 4.14 -8.91 -10.61
CA THR A 15 4.12 -10.37 -10.66
C THR A 15 5.52 -10.99 -10.54
N GLY A 16 5.61 -12.29 -10.23
CA GLY A 16 6.86 -13.02 -10.21
C GLY A 16 7.65 -12.96 -11.52
N ALA A 17 6.95 -12.82 -12.64
CA ALA A 17 7.54 -12.70 -13.98
C ALA A 17 8.07 -11.30 -14.31
N SER A 18 7.68 -10.27 -13.57
CA SER A 18 8.13 -8.90 -13.86
C SER A 18 9.64 -8.76 -13.70
N PRO A 19 10.35 -8.19 -14.67
CA PRO A 19 11.79 -7.96 -14.56
C PRO A 19 12.08 -6.91 -13.47
N LEU A 20 13.27 -7.02 -12.86
CA LEU A 20 13.66 -6.15 -11.75
C LEU A 20 13.66 -4.67 -12.12
N THR A 21 13.98 -4.35 -13.36
CA THR A 21 13.94 -2.98 -13.90
C THR A 21 12.54 -2.39 -13.88
N SER A 22 11.52 -3.18 -14.26
CA SER A 22 10.11 -2.75 -14.17
C SER A 22 9.69 -2.51 -12.73
N LEU A 23 10.08 -3.41 -11.81
CA LEU A 23 9.70 -3.34 -10.40
C LEU A 23 10.29 -2.12 -9.68
N LYS A 24 11.44 -1.64 -10.14
CA LYS A 24 12.18 -0.57 -9.44
C LYS A 24 12.14 0.77 -10.16
N HIS A 25 11.85 0.80 -11.45
CA HIS A 25 12.08 1.99 -12.27
C HIS A 25 10.92 2.33 -13.22
N ALA A 26 9.90 1.52 -13.33
CA ALA A 26 8.77 1.76 -14.23
C ALA A 26 7.53 2.23 -13.46
N GLY A 27 7.48 3.50 -13.12
CA GLY A 27 6.34 4.09 -12.43
C GLY A 27 6.74 5.06 -11.33
N LEU A 28 5.76 5.51 -10.56
CA LEU A 28 5.90 6.48 -9.48
C LEU A 28 5.41 5.89 -8.16
N PRO A 29 5.85 6.44 -7.01
CA PRO A 29 5.27 6.09 -5.72
C PRO A 29 3.75 6.35 -5.69
N TRP A 30 3.01 5.47 -5.03
CA TRP A 30 1.55 5.61 -4.90
C TRP A 30 1.15 6.89 -4.15
N GLU A 31 1.99 7.42 -3.29
CA GLU A 31 1.76 8.65 -2.53
C GLU A 31 1.50 9.85 -3.46
N LEU A 32 2.21 9.92 -4.59
CA LEU A 32 1.99 10.96 -5.61
C LEU A 32 0.62 10.79 -6.27
N GLY A 33 0.31 9.57 -6.72
CA GLY A 33 -0.93 9.30 -7.45
C GLY A 33 -2.18 9.46 -6.60
N ILE A 34 -2.15 8.99 -5.33
CA ILE A 34 -3.31 9.11 -4.45
C ILE A 34 -3.56 10.58 -4.06
N ALA A 35 -2.50 11.34 -3.76
CA ALA A 35 -2.63 12.76 -3.44
C ALA A 35 -3.20 13.56 -4.62
N GLU A 36 -2.69 13.32 -5.84
CA GLU A 36 -3.19 13.97 -7.05
C GLU A 36 -4.65 13.60 -7.35
N ALA A 37 -5.01 12.32 -7.24
CA ALA A 37 -6.38 11.86 -7.44
C ALA A 37 -7.34 12.48 -6.41
N GLN A 38 -6.99 12.43 -5.13
CA GLN A 38 -7.76 13.03 -4.04
C GLN A 38 -8.02 14.52 -4.28
N GLN A 39 -6.96 15.29 -4.53
CA GLN A 39 -7.05 16.73 -4.72
C GLN A 39 -7.89 17.06 -5.96
N THR A 40 -7.68 16.36 -7.07
CA THR A 40 -8.45 16.56 -8.31
C THR A 40 -9.93 16.28 -8.10
N LEU A 41 -10.27 15.18 -7.43
CA LEU A 41 -11.67 14.83 -7.16
C LEU A 41 -12.36 15.82 -6.23
N VAL A 42 -11.66 16.31 -5.20
CA VAL A 42 -12.20 17.33 -4.29
C VAL A 42 -12.45 18.65 -5.03
N MET A 43 -11.47 19.14 -5.78
CA MET A 43 -11.58 20.40 -6.54
C MET A 43 -12.68 20.39 -7.61
N ASN A 44 -13.15 19.21 -8.04
CA ASN A 44 -14.19 19.05 -9.05
C ASN A 44 -15.52 18.54 -8.47
N ASP A 45 -15.71 18.52 -7.16
CA ASP A 45 -16.92 18.01 -6.48
C ASP A 45 -17.29 16.57 -6.86
N LEU A 46 -16.27 15.74 -7.13
CA LEU A 46 -16.43 14.33 -7.54
C LEU A 46 -16.07 13.35 -6.43
N ARG A 47 -15.40 13.80 -5.36
CA ARG A 47 -14.81 12.93 -4.36
C ARG A 47 -15.82 12.04 -3.62
N ASN A 48 -17.02 12.54 -3.39
CA ASN A 48 -18.10 11.82 -2.71
C ASN A 48 -18.76 10.73 -3.56
N ARG A 49 -18.38 10.62 -4.83
CA ARG A 49 -18.96 9.67 -5.80
C ARG A 49 -18.02 8.51 -6.12
N ILE A 50 -16.77 8.58 -5.68
CA ILE A 50 -15.71 7.67 -6.10
C ILE A 50 -14.95 7.23 -4.86
N VAL A 51 -14.80 5.92 -4.71
CA VAL A 51 -13.90 5.31 -3.72
C VAL A 51 -12.48 5.30 -4.29
N LEU A 52 -11.51 5.74 -3.49
CA LEU A 52 -10.10 5.65 -3.84
C LEU A 52 -9.46 4.44 -3.15
N GLU A 53 -8.98 3.51 -3.95
CA GLU A 53 -8.21 2.36 -3.53
C GLU A 53 -6.72 2.61 -3.77
N CYS A 54 -5.86 2.12 -2.88
CA CYS A 54 -4.42 2.24 -2.99
C CYS A 54 -3.71 0.90 -2.77
N ASP A 55 -2.78 0.56 -3.65
CA ASP A 55 -1.87 -0.57 -3.48
C ASP A 55 -0.44 -0.22 -3.89
N GLY A 56 0.47 -1.19 -3.75
CA GLY A 56 1.89 -1.01 -4.05
C GLY A 56 2.77 -1.16 -2.80
N GLN A 57 2.99 -2.40 -2.38
CA GLN A 57 3.82 -2.77 -1.21
C GLN A 57 3.27 -2.28 0.14
N MET A 58 1.97 -2.22 0.29
CA MET A 58 1.34 -2.03 1.61
C MET A 58 1.71 -3.18 2.54
N LYS A 59 2.27 -2.89 3.72
CA LYS A 59 2.80 -3.90 4.66
C LYS A 59 2.44 -3.63 6.11
N THR A 60 2.27 -2.37 6.49
CA THR A 60 2.14 -1.94 7.87
C THR A 60 0.90 -1.07 8.07
N GLY A 61 0.46 -0.90 9.31
CA GLY A 61 -0.60 0.05 9.65
C GLY A 61 -0.18 1.50 9.36
N ARG A 62 1.13 1.78 9.40
CA ARG A 62 1.67 3.09 9.02
C ARG A 62 1.48 3.38 7.53
N ASP A 63 1.70 2.39 6.64
CA ASP A 63 1.46 2.57 5.20
C ASP A 63 -0.02 2.90 4.95
N VAL A 64 -0.92 2.14 5.60
CA VAL A 64 -2.37 2.39 5.54
C VAL A 64 -2.73 3.78 6.06
N ALA A 65 -2.14 4.21 7.18
CA ALA A 65 -2.38 5.53 7.76
C ALA A 65 -1.97 6.66 6.80
N ILE A 66 -0.79 6.55 6.18
CA ILE A 66 -0.31 7.54 5.20
C ILE A 66 -1.24 7.56 3.97
N ALA A 67 -1.59 6.40 3.42
CA ALA A 67 -2.48 6.32 2.27
C ALA A 67 -3.86 6.93 2.58
N CYS A 68 -4.42 6.65 3.75
CA CYS A 68 -5.67 7.22 4.21
C CYS A 68 -5.59 8.74 4.36
N LEU A 69 -4.55 9.26 5.01
CA LEU A 69 -4.33 10.70 5.17
C LEU A 69 -4.19 11.41 3.81
N LEU A 70 -3.67 10.73 2.78
CA LEU A 70 -3.58 11.25 1.41
C LEU A 70 -4.87 11.06 0.60
N GLY A 71 -5.84 10.27 1.08
CA GLY A 71 -7.16 10.18 0.48
C GLY A 71 -7.67 8.78 0.16
N ALA A 72 -6.92 7.71 0.41
CA ALA A 72 -7.40 6.35 0.17
C ALA A 72 -8.43 5.90 1.22
N GLU A 73 -9.40 5.10 0.78
CA GLU A 73 -10.43 4.48 1.60
C GLU A 73 -10.30 2.96 1.63
N GLU A 74 -9.73 2.38 0.57
CA GLU A 74 -9.48 0.95 0.43
C GLU A 74 -8.00 0.69 0.16
N PHE A 75 -7.52 -0.48 0.61
CA PHE A 75 -6.09 -0.78 0.65
C PHE A 75 -5.81 -2.20 0.17
N GLY A 76 -4.98 -2.32 -0.89
CA GLY A 76 -4.61 -3.61 -1.47
C GLY A 76 -3.31 -4.18 -0.87
N PHE A 77 -3.37 -5.44 -0.44
CA PHE A 77 -2.22 -6.19 0.09
C PHE A 77 -1.95 -7.42 -0.76
N SER A 78 -0.71 -7.61 -1.20
CA SER A 78 -0.28 -8.80 -1.94
C SER A 78 0.94 -9.45 -1.30
N THR A 79 2.10 -8.79 -1.33
CA THR A 79 3.36 -9.34 -0.83
C THR A 79 3.31 -9.69 0.65
N ALA A 80 2.71 -8.85 1.48
CA ALA A 80 2.69 -9.04 2.93
C ALA A 80 1.94 -10.33 3.35
N PRO A 81 0.70 -10.60 2.90
CA PRO A 81 0.04 -11.87 3.20
C PRO A 81 0.74 -13.08 2.58
N LEU A 82 1.41 -12.95 1.42
CA LEU A 82 2.24 -14.02 0.88
C LEU A 82 3.42 -14.36 1.80
N VAL A 83 4.14 -13.35 2.30
CA VAL A 83 5.25 -13.54 3.25
C VAL A 83 4.74 -14.12 4.56
N ALA A 84 3.61 -13.64 5.08
CA ALA A 84 2.96 -14.22 6.27
C ALA A 84 2.61 -15.71 6.07
N SER A 85 2.29 -16.12 4.83
CA SER A 85 2.03 -17.52 4.47
C SER A 85 3.31 -18.35 4.24
N GLY A 86 4.51 -17.77 4.36
CA GLY A 86 5.78 -18.45 4.19
C GLY A 86 6.48 -18.24 2.84
N CYS A 87 6.08 -17.24 2.06
CA CYS A 87 6.78 -16.86 0.82
C CYS A 87 8.17 -16.29 1.14
N ILE A 88 9.20 -16.83 0.48
CA ILE A 88 10.59 -16.39 0.62
C ILE A 88 11.02 -15.37 -0.44
N MET A 89 10.09 -14.84 -1.20
CA MET A 89 10.31 -13.81 -2.24
C MET A 89 11.33 -14.21 -3.33
N MET A 90 11.39 -15.49 -3.66
CA MET A 90 12.33 -16.03 -4.66
C MET A 90 11.97 -15.62 -6.10
N ARG A 91 10.74 -15.14 -6.32
CA ARG A 91 10.21 -14.67 -7.61
C ARG A 91 10.25 -15.71 -8.75
N ALA A 92 10.19 -17.00 -8.40
CA ALA A 92 10.07 -18.12 -9.33
C ALA A 92 8.61 -18.54 -9.59
N CYS A 93 7.64 -17.69 -9.24
CA CYS A 93 6.20 -18.00 -9.29
C CYS A 93 5.69 -18.40 -10.67
N HIS A 94 6.25 -17.81 -11.73
CA HIS A 94 5.87 -18.06 -13.12
C HIS A 94 6.53 -19.31 -13.72
N LEU A 95 7.48 -19.93 -13.02
CA LEU A 95 8.24 -21.09 -13.52
C LEU A 95 7.71 -22.44 -13.00
N ASN A 96 6.66 -22.43 -12.19
CA ASN A 96 6.14 -23.64 -11.52
C ASN A 96 7.18 -24.35 -10.60
N THR A 97 8.20 -23.64 -10.16
CA THR A 97 9.34 -24.15 -9.38
C THR A 97 9.43 -23.57 -7.98
N CYS A 98 8.32 -23.07 -7.43
CA CYS A 98 8.30 -22.44 -6.12
C CYS A 98 8.72 -23.45 -5.02
N PRO A 99 9.89 -23.30 -4.37
CA PRO A 99 10.43 -24.29 -3.45
C PRO A 99 9.63 -24.39 -2.14
N VAL A 100 8.87 -23.36 -1.78
CA VAL A 100 8.02 -23.34 -0.58
C VAL A 100 6.57 -23.75 -0.87
N GLY A 101 6.26 -24.15 -2.11
CA GLY A 101 4.97 -24.72 -2.44
C GLY A 101 3.79 -23.76 -2.59
N ILE A 102 3.99 -22.42 -2.47
CA ILE A 102 2.92 -21.42 -2.53
C ILE A 102 2.42 -21.25 -3.97
N ALA A 103 3.35 -21.06 -4.91
CA ALA A 103 3.04 -20.72 -6.30
C ALA A 103 3.55 -21.82 -7.25
N THR A 104 3.03 -23.03 -7.09
CA THR A 104 3.36 -24.16 -7.95
C THR A 104 2.20 -25.14 -8.02
N GLN A 105 2.07 -25.84 -9.15
CA GLN A 105 1.17 -26.97 -9.34
C GLN A 105 1.88 -28.31 -9.22
N ASP A 106 3.22 -28.31 -9.05
CA ASP A 106 3.99 -29.52 -8.85
C ASP A 106 3.59 -30.19 -7.52
N PRO A 107 3.13 -31.47 -7.52
CA PRO A 107 2.63 -32.13 -6.32
C PRO A 107 3.71 -32.30 -5.23
N GLU A 108 4.98 -32.49 -5.61
CA GLU A 108 6.08 -32.66 -4.65
C GLU A 108 6.44 -31.34 -3.98
N LEU A 109 6.53 -30.25 -4.77
CA LEU A 109 6.81 -28.92 -4.23
C LEU A 109 5.66 -28.41 -3.35
N ARG A 110 4.41 -28.72 -3.69
CA ARG A 110 3.24 -28.33 -2.87
C ARG A 110 3.28 -28.92 -1.45
N LYS A 111 3.91 -30.07 -1.23
CA LYS A 111 4.10 -30.64 0.11
C LYS A 111 4.92 -29.76 1.05
N ASN A 112 5.71 -28.84 0.50
CA ASN A 112 6.53 -27.91 1.26
C ASN A 112 5.72 -26.72 1.83
N PHE A 113 4.48 -26.52 1.38
CA PHE A 113 3.66 -25.43 1.87
C PHE A 113 3.25 -25.63 3.32
N LYS A 114 3.68 -24.70 4.18
CA LYS A 114 3.43 -24.72 5.63
C LYS A 114 2.58 -23.55 6.11
N GLY A 115 2.08 -22.74 5.18
CA GLY A 115 1.20 -21.62 5.50
C GLY A 115 -0.11 -22.09 6.10
N LYS A 116 -0.64 -21.30 7.03
CA LYS A 116 -1.95 -21.51 7.65
C LYS A 116 -2.78 -20.24 7.54
N PRO A 117 -4.11 -20.35 7.47
CA PRO A 117 -4.99 -19.16 7.44
C PRO A 117 -4.73 -18.22 8.62
N GLU A 118 -4.44 -18.79 9.81
CA GLU A 118 -4.19 -18.03 11.03
C GLU A 118 -3.00 -17.08 10.91
N HIS A 119 -1.99 -17.41 10.10
CA HIS A 119 -0.84 -16.54 9.87
C HIS A 119 -1.28 -15.23 9.19
N VAL A 120 -2.14 -15.32 8.18
CA VAL A 120 -2.67 -14.15 7.47
C VAL A 120 -3.65 -13.39 8.35
N ILE A 121 -4.54 -14.10 9.05
CA ILE A 121 -5.50 -13.49 9.98
C ILE A 121 -4.74 -12.66 11.04
N ASN A 122 -3.79 -13.26 11.72
CA ASN A 122 -3.01 -12.58 12.76
C ASN A 122 -2.22 -11.39 12.20
N PHE A 123 -1.63 -11.56 11.01
CA PHE A 123 -0.91 -10.47 10.34
C PHE A 123 -1.83 -9.28 10.10
N MET A 124 -3.04 -9.50 9.56
CA MET A 124 -3.99 -8.42 9.30
C MET A 124 -4.53 -7.78 10.60
N TYR A 125 -4.69 -8.57 11.67
CA TYR A 125 -4.97 -8.02 13.00
C TYR A 125 -3.87 -7.09 13.48
N PHE A 126 -2.60 -7.44 13.30
CA PHE A 126 -1.48 -6.58 13.71
C PHE A 126 -1.42 -5.29 12.89
N VAL A 127 -1.67 -5.36 11.58
CA VAL A 127 -1.77 -4.16 10.73
C VAL A 127 -2.92 -3.25 11.20
N ALA A 128 -4.08 -3.83 11.48
CA ALA A 128 -5.23 -3.07 11.95
C ALA A 128 -4.99 -2.45 13.34
N GLU A 129 -4.32 -3.17 14.24
CA GLU A 129 -4.02 -2.67 15.59
C GLU A 129 -2.98 -1.54 15.55
N GLU A 130 -1.94 -1.67 14.71
CA GLU A 130 -0.97 -0.58 14.49
C GLU A 130 -1.67 0.66 13.93
N LEU A 131 -2.55 0.48 12.93
CA LEU A 131 -3.36 1.57 12.39
C LEU A 131 -4.21 2.23 13.48
N ARG A 132 -4.89 1.43 14.31
CA ARG A 132 -5.72 1.92 15.42
C ARG A 132 -4.92 2.77 16.39
N GLN A 133 -3.70 2.37 16.72
CA GLN A 133 -2.79 3.13 17.60
C GLN A 133 -2.40 4.47 16.96
N ILE A 134 -2.02 4.47 15.70
CA ILE A 134 -1.68 5.70 14.96
C ILE A 134 -2.91 6.63 14.88
N MET A 135 -4.10 6.09 14.61
CA MET A 135 -5.34 6.88 14.59
C MET A 135 -5.60 7.54 15.95
N ALA A 136 -5.40 6.80 17.05
CA ALA A 136 -5.58 7.33 18.40
C ALA A 136 -4.59 8.46 18.71
N GLU A 137 -3.31 8.31 18.33
CA GLU A 137 -2.29 9.34 18.49
C GLU A 137 -2.62 10.61 17.70
N LEU A 138 -3.20 10.46 16.51
CA LEU A 138 -3.61 11.57 15.64
C LEU A 138 -4.96 12.20 16.05
N GLY A 139 -5.72 11.52 16.93
CA GLY A 139 -7.01 11.98 17.43
C GLY A 139 -8.22 11.59 16.55
N PHE A 140 -8.09 10.58 15.70
CA PHE A 140 -9.18 10.07 14.86
C PHE A 140 -9.90 8.87 15.50
N ARG A 141 -11.23 8.84 15.40
CA ARG A 141 -12.05 7.72 15.87
C ARG A 141 -12.43 6.74 14.77
N THR A 142 -12.53 7.23 13.55
CA THR A 142 -12.91 6.44 12.38
C THR A 142 -11.97 6.69 11.21
N ILE A 143 -11.90 5.74 10.28
CA ILE A 143 -11.15 5.88 9.02
C ILE A 143 -11.70 7.08 8.22
N GLN A 144 -13.02 7.23 8.17
CA GLN A 144 -13.68 8.30 7.42
C GLN A 144 -13.26 9.70 7.91
N GLU A 145 -13.05 9.87 9.22
CA GLU A 145 -12.53 11.12 9.76
C GLU A 145 -11.07 11.40 9.34
N MET A 146 -10.30 10.35 9.05
CA MET A 146 -8.88 10.45 8.71
C MET A 146 -8.64 10.66 7.21
N VAL A 147 -9.58 10.23 6.34
CA VAL A 147 -9.43 10.31 4.87
C VAL A 147 -9.15 11.74 4.43
N GLY A 148 -8.05 11.93 3.70
CA GLY A 148 -7.67 13.21 3.12
C GLY A 148 -7.19 14.27 4.14
N GLN A 149 -6.85 13.88 5.38
CA GLN A 149 -6.33 14.80 6.39
C GLN A 149 -4.80 14.97 6.29
N SER A 150 -4.32 15.29 5.08
CA SER A 150 -2.89 15.37 4.73
C SER A 150 -2.07 16.32 5.61
N GLN A 151 -2.69 17.35 6.21
CA GLN A 151 -2.03 18.28 7.14
C GLN A 151 -1.55 17.62 8.46
N LYS A 152 -1.97 16.38 8.73
CA LYS A 152 -1.47 15.59 9.87
C LYS A 152 -0.13 14.91 9.58
N ILE A 153 0.33 14.90 8.34
CA ILE A 153 1.62 14.33 7.95
C ILE A 153 2.73 15.34 8.24
N ASN A 154 3.71 14.93 9.05
CA ASN A 154 4.84 15.77 9.41
C ASN A 154 6.10 15.35 8.65
N MET A 155 6.65 16.28 7.86
CA MET A 155 7.84 16.07 7.03
C MET A 155 9.18 16.28 7.73
N LYS A 156 9.21 16.83 8.92
CA LYS A 156 10.44 17.36 9.55
C LYS A 156 11.59 16.36 9.67
N LYS A 157 11.30 15.06 9.79
CA LYS A 157 12.34 14.02 9.92
C LYS A 157 13.01 13.62 8.59
N ALA A 158 12.40 13.92 7.44
CA ALA A 158 12.97 13.60 6.13
C ALA A 158 13.98 14.65 5.65
N VAL A 159 13.87 15.89 6.15
CA VAL A 159 14.66 17.05 5.68
C VAL A 159 16.13 16.97 6.10
N ASP A 160 16.47 16.21 7.12
CA ASP A 160 17.85 16.10 7.63
C ASP A 160 18.76 15.19 6.79
N HIS A 161 18.18 14.39 5.89
CA HIS A 161 18.95 13.52 5.00
C HIS A 161 19.39 14.29 3.76
N PHE A 162 20.69 14.21 3.40
CA PHE A 162 21.27 14.99 2.29
C PHE A 162 20.54 14.81 0.95
N LYS A 163 19.97 13.62 0.66
CA LYS A 163 19.16 13.35 -0.55
C LYS A 163 17.75 13.95 -0.48
N ALA A 164 17.27 14.27 0.70
CA ALA A 164 15.96 14.88 0.89
C ALA A 164 16.02 16.42 0.93
N GLN A 165 17.23 16.98 0.99
CA GLN A 165 17.43 18.43 0.91
C GLN A 165 16.95 18.95 -0.45
N GLY A 166 16.00 19.86 -0.42
CA GLY A 166 15.36 20.42 -1.63
C GLY A 166 14.12 19.67 -2.13
N ILE A 167 13.69 18.58 -1.47
CA ILE A 167 12.39 17.97 -1.77
C ILE A 167 11.29 18.81 -1.12
N ASP A 168 10.41 19.35 -1.95
CA ASP A 168 9.20 20.04 -1.51
C ASP A 168 7.98 19.13 -1.68
N LEU A 169 7.41 18.67 -0.56
CA LEU A 169 6.18 17.86 -0.55
C LEU A 169 4.91 18.70 -0.31
N SER A 170 5.01 20.02 -0.27
CA SER A 170 3.87 20.90 0.02
C SER A 170 2.68 20.66 -0.93
N LYS A 171 2.97 20.36 -2.20
CA LYS A 171 1.94 20.05 -3.19
C LYS A 171 1.22 18.72 -2.94
N ILE A 172 1.94 17.70 -2.46
CA ILE A 172 1.37 16.39 -2.12
C ILE A 172 0.51 16.52 -0.86
N LEU A 173 0.95 17.32 0.09
CA LEU A 173 0.27 17.54 1.37
C LEU A 173 -0.77 18.65 1.32
N TYR A 174 -0.97 19.27 0.16
CA TYR A 174 -2.02 20.29 -0.01
C TYR A 174 -3.40 19.69 0.23
N LYS A 175 -4.19 20.37 1.05
CA LYS A 175 -5.59 20.04 1.31
C LYS A 175 -6.45 21.08 0.62
N PRO A 176 -7.14 20.73 -0.46
CA PRO A 176 -8.05 21.61 -1.18
C PRO A 176 -9.30 21.93 -0.38
#